data_ac4decfa7bdaa1608db86f67d3b3be0a
#
_entry.id   ac4decfa7bdaa1608db86f67d3b3be0a
#
_cell.length_a   1.000
_cell.length_b   1.000
_cell.length_c   1.000
_cell.angle_alpha   90.00
_cell.angle_beta   90.00
_cell.angle_gamma   90.00
#
_symmetry.space_group_name_H-M   'P 1'
#
loop_
_entity.id
_entity.type
_entity.pdbx_description
1 polymer ?
#
loop_
_entity_poly.entity_id
_entity_poly.type
_entity_poly.pdbx_seq_one_letter_code
_entity_poly.pdbx_strand_id
1 'polypeptide(L)'
;MSKGVNDRVLTCVRAWGVAIERTVATPTSLIVHGKRGTTPVVLKVVKEQGDEWRCGEVAARFGGRGVVQVYEHMAGAALFEKLDPGESLASLTLAGRDDEATDILAMMLGRMAPGDPPESCPTVEQLAVGFLRGAALGDERIPTALLDPAQRIYADLCRTQREPALLHGDLHHYNVLSDRSRGWCAVDPKGVVGELEYELGAALRNPIDRPDLFAKLDVVERRLEQFGLALGIDVSRARGWCFAQAVLSAVWSLEDGDTAKADAVLELARVLLDGGALRSDFLD
;
A
#
# COMPACT_ATOMS: atom_id res chain seq x y z
N MET A 1 -9.11 -18.65 16.21
CA MET A 1 -7.74 -18.10 16.27
C MET A 1 -6.79 -19.28 16.47
N SER A 2 -5.79 -19.44 15.58
CA SER A 2 -4.88 -20.58 15.70
C SER A 2 -4.02 -20.44 16.95
N LYS A 3 -3.79 -21.56 17.68
CA LYS A 3 -2.88 -21.61 18.83
C LYS A 3 -1.53 -20.96 18.53
N GLY A 4 -1.04 -21.06 17.28
CA GLY A 4 0.26 -20.57 16.87
C GLY A 4 0.46 -19.05 16.91
N VAL A 5 -0.54 -18.20 16.54
CA VAL A 5 -0.36 -16.74 16.55
C VAL A 5 -0.35 -16.18 17.97
N ASN A 6 -1.17 -16.71 18.88
CA ASN A 6 -1.18 -16.29 20.28
C ASN A 6 0.14 -16.66 20.98
N ASP A 7 0.68 -17.84 20.71
CA ASP A 7 1.98 -18.27 21.25
C ASP A 7 3.12 -17.37 20.74
N ARG A 8 3.05 -16.92 19.47
CA ARG A 8 3.99 -15.94 18.89
C ARG A 8 3.86 -14.58 19.57
N VAL A 9 2.64 -14.09 19.84
CA VAL A 9 2.42 -12.85 20.61
C VAL A 9 3.10 -12.96 21.98
N LEU A 10 2.85 -14.06 22.73
CA LEU A 10 3.45 -14.26 24.05
C LEU A 10 4.99 -14.35 23.98
N THR A 11 5.53 -14.94 22.92
CA THR A 11 6.97 -15.01 22.69
C THR A 11 7.55 -13.61 22.48
N CYS A 12 6.96 -12.81 21.57
CA CYS A 12 7.40 -11.44 21.30
C CYS A 12 7.26 -10.54 22.53
N VAL A 13 6.14 -10.62 23.23
CA VAL A 13 5.88 -9.85 24.46
C VAL A 13 6.95 -10.09 25.52
N ARG A 14 7.34 -11.37 25.74
CA ARG A 14 8.40 -11.73 26.69
C ARG A 14 9.78 -11.27 26.20
N ALA A 15 10.10 -11.53 24.92
CA ALA A 15 11.40 -11.20 24.36
C ALA A 15 11.67 -9.70 24.35
N TRP A 16 10.62 -8.89 24.08
CA TRP A 16 10.75 -7.43 23.90
C TRP A 16 10.27 -6.63 25.13
N GLY A 17 9.89 -7.30 26.21
CA GLY A 17 9.54 -6.66 27.48
C GLY A 17 8.29 -5.78 27.39
N VAL A 18 7.27 -6.22 26.65
CA VAL A 18 6.03 -5.47 26.44
C VAL A 18 4.99 -5.82 27.52
N ALA A 19 4.50 -4.81 28.24
CA ALA A 19 3.32 -4.94 29.09
C ALA A 19 2.06 -4.69 28.24
N ILE A 20 1.22 -5.71 28.07
CA ILE A 20 0.01 -5.64 27.25
C ILE A 20 -1.06 -4.79 27.93
N GLU A 21 -1.63 -3.82 27.19
CA GLU A 21 -2.81 -3.03 27.63
C GLU A 21 -4.08 -3.53 26.93
N ARG A 22 -4.01 -3.74 25.61
CA ARG A 22 -5.14 -4.29 24.82
C ARG A 22 -4.63 -5.00 23.57
N THR A 23 -5.44 -5.91 23.04
CA THR A 23 -5.17 -6.61 21.77
C THR A 23 -6.36 -6.42 20.83
N VAL A 24 -6.07 -6.12 19.57
CA VAL A 24 -7.05 -5.97 18.49
C VAL A 24 -6.72 -7.01 17.41
N ALA A 25 -7.71 -7.76 16.97
CA ALA A 25 -7.56 -8.68 15.84
C ALA A 25 -7.97 -7.96 14.54
N THR A 26 -7.09 -7.99 13.54
CA THR A 26 -7.39 -7.63 12.17
C THR A 26 -7.55 -8.91 11.33
N PRO A 27 -7.97 -8.83 10.07
CA PRO A 27 -8.01 -10.00 9.19
C PRO A 27 -6.66 -10.74 9.14
N THR A 28 -5.55 -10.02 9.01
CA THR A 28 -4.21 -10.57 8.76
C THR A 28 -3.30 -10.64 9.99
N SER A 29 -3.60 -9.91 11.07
CA SER A 29 -2.67 -9.71 12.19
C SER A 29 -3.36 -9.64 13.55
N LEU A 30 -2.57 -9.79 14.63
CA LEU A 30 -2.90 -9.34 15.97
C LEU A 30 -2.08 -8.10 16.31
N ILE A 31 -2.77 -7.03 16.68
CA ILE A 31 -2.16 -5.76 17.08
C ILE A 31 -2.27 -5.62 18.59
N VAL A 32 -1.13 -5.58 19.26
CA VAL A 32 -1.06 -5.42 20.73
C VAL A 32 -0.61 -4.00 21.03
N HIS A 33 -1.45 -3.24 21.69
CA HIS A 33 -1.08 -1.96 22.30
C HIS A 33 -0.56 -2.22 23.70
N GLY A 34 0.53 -1.57 24.07
CA GLY A 34 1.15 -1.78 25.38
C GLY A 34 2.26 -0.78 25.66
N LYS A 35 3.09 -1.13 26.63
CA LYS A 35 4.25 -0.33 27.05
C LYS A 35 5.50 -1.20 27.15
N ARG A 36 6.65 -0.62 26.76
CA ARG A 36 7.98 -1.12 27.07
C ARG A 36 8.60 -0.18 28.11
N GLY A 37 8.61 -0.61 29.38
CA GLY A 37 8.85 0.32 30.48
C GLY A 37 7.75 1.39 30.54
N THR A 38 8.12 2.66 30.36
CA THR A 38 7.18 3.80 30.30
C THR A 38 6.80 4.19 28.86
N THR A 39 7.48 3.63 27.85
CA THR A 39 7.29 4.01 26.43
C THR A 39 6.09 3.28 25.84
N PRO A 40 5.08 4.00 25.31
CA PRO A 40 3.97 3.38 24.59
C PRO A 40 4.47 2.73 23.30
N VAL A 41 4.02 1.51 23.02
CA VAL A 41 4.42 0.73 21.85
C VAL A 41 3.23 -0.01 21.22
N VAL A 42 3.42 -0.39 19.94
CA VAL A 42 2.50 -1.25 19.21
C VAL A 42 3.27 -2.47 18.71
N LEU A 43 2.82 -3.66 19.10
CA LEU A 43 3.34 -4.92 18.57
C LEU A 43 2.36 -5.45 17.52
N LYS A 44 2.83 -5.67 16.29
CA LYS A 44 2.08 -6.37 15.24
C LYS A 44 2.64 -7.79 15.11
N VAL A 45 1.73 -8.79 15.14
CA VAL A 45 2.06 -10.19 14.87
C VAL A 45 1.15 -10.68 13.75
N VAL A 46 1.74 -10.96 12.60
CA VAL A 46 1.04 -11.42 11.39
C VAL A 46 0.57 -12.87 11.61
N LYS A 47 -0.67 -13.20 11.23
CA LYS A 47 -1.27 -14.50 11.48
C LYS A 47 -0.66 -15.62 10.65
N GLU A 48 -0.46 -15.34 9.34
CA GLU A 48 0.00 -16.32 8.35
C GLU A 48 1.10 -15.71 7.48
N GLN A 49 1.93 -16.55 6.89
CA GLN A 49 2.98 -16.10 5.97
C GLN A 49 2.36 -15.56 4.68
N GLY A 50 2.75 -14.34 4.31
CA GLY A 50 2.26 -13.62 3.15
C GLY A 50 3.00 -12.28 3.00
N ASP A 51 2.42 -11.33 2.30
CA ASP A 51 3.03 -10.03 1.99
C ASP A 51 3.43 -9.24 3.24
N GLU A 52 2.60 -9.30 4.28
CA GLU A 52 2.87 -8.58 5.53
C GLU A 52 3.96 -9.22 6.41
N TRP A 53 4.40 -10.44 6.07
CA TRP A 53 5.35 -11.19 6.89
C TRP A 53 6.68 -10.48 7.13
N ARG A 54 7.09 -9.64 6.18
CA ARG A 54 8.32 -8.84 6.22
C ARG A 54 8.12 -7.39 6.65
N CYS A 55 6.90 -6.97 7.05
CA CYS A 55 6.58 -5.56 7.33
C CYS A 55 7.55 -4.88 8.30
N GLY A 56 8.01 -5.58 9.33
CA GLY A 56 8.98 -5.05 10.29
C GLY A 56 10.37 -4.84 9.68
N GLU A 57 10.85 -5.78 8.88
CA GLU A 57 12.11 -5.68 8.15
C GLU A 57 12.08 -4.52 7.15
N VAL A 58 11.00 -4.41 6.37
CA VAL A 58 10.80 -3.32 5.41
C VAL A 58 10.72 -1.98 6.11
N ALA A 59 9.90 -1.84 7.15
CA ALA A 59 9.76 -0.59 7.90
C ALA A 59 11.09 -0.13 8.51
N ALA A 60 11.94 -1.05 8.96
CA ALA A 60 13.27 -0.74 9.50
C ALA A 60 14.18 -0.07 8.46
N ARG A 61 14.04 -0.40 7.15
CA ARG A 61 14.85 0.21 6.07
C ARG A 61 14.55 1.69 5.88
N PHE A 62 13.39 2.17 6.28
CA PHE A 62 13.07 3.59 6.25
C PHE A 62 13.67 4.37 7.43
N GLY A 63 14.11 3.70 8.49
CA GLY A 63 14.80 4.33 9.63
C GLY A 63 13.99 5.45 10.29
N GLY A 64 12.67 5.36 10.33
CA GLY A 64 11.77 6.39 10.85
C GLY A 64 11.55 7.60 9.92
N ARG A 65 12.13 7.61 8.72
CA ARG A 65 11.94 8.71 7.74
C ARG A 65 10.63 8.53 6.98
N GLY A 66 9.61 9.26 7.43
CA GLY A 66 8.24 9.17 6.87
C GLY A 66 7.46 7.91 7.29
N VAL A 67 8.10 6.89 7.80
CA VAL A 67 7.52 5.64 8.26
C VAL A 67 7.66 5.52 9.78
N VAL A 68 6.76 4.79 10.42
CA VAL A 68 6.78 4.48 11.85
C VAL A 68 8.13 3.88 12.27
N GLN A 69 8.65 4.31 13.43
CA GLN A 69 9.89 3.80 13.97
C GLN A 69 9.75 2.34 14.41
N VAL A 70 10.63 1.49 13.95
CA VAL A 70 10.76 0.09 14.39
C VAL A 70 11.74 0.04 15.55
N TYR A 71 11.32 -0.59 16.65
CA TYR A 71 12.20 -0.86 17.79
C TYR A 71 12.82 -2.27 17.71
N GLU A 72 12.00 -3.25 17.35
CA GLU A 72 12.41 -4.65 17.22
C GLU A 72 11.64 -5.30 16.08
N HIS A 73 12.23 -6.27 15.40
CA HIS A 73 11.50 -7.08 14.43
C HIS A 73 12.06 -8.50 14.30
N MET A 74 11.22 -9.38 13.85
CA MET A 74 11.52 -10.74 13.41
C MET A 74 10.53 -11.14 12.32
N ALA A 75 10.74 -12.26 11.68
CA ALA A 75 9.83 -12.78 10.66
C ALA A 75 8.39 -12.84 11.16
N GLY A 76 7.50 -12.07 10.54
CA GLY A 76 6.07 -11.97 10.86
C GLY A 76 5.72 -11.27 12.17
N ALA A 77 6.65 -10.51 12.78
CA ALA A 77 6.35 -9.69 13.95
C ALA A 77 7.25 -8.45 14.02
N ALA A 78 6.71 -7.32 14.50
CA ALA A 78 7.47 -6.11 14.74
C ALA A 78 6.91 -5.28 15.88
N LEU A 79 7.78 -4.64 16.63
CA LEU A 79 7.50 -3.69 17.70
C LEU A 79 7.77 -2.28 17.18
N PHE A 80 6.74 -1.46 17.18
CA PHE A 80 6.75 -0.10 16.67
C PHE A 80 6.55 0.93 17.77
N GLU A 81 6.96 2.17 17.50
CA GLU A 81 6.46 3.31 18.26
C GLU A 81 4.91 3.36 18.17
N LYS A 82 4.29 3.91 19.19
CA LYS A 82 2.86 4.20 19.15
C LYS A 82 2.64 5.63 18.72
N LEU A 83 1.96 5.83 17.60
CA LEU A 83 1.55 7.15 17.11
C LEU A 83 0.37 7.66 17.94
N ASP A 84 0.33 8.95 18.26
CA ASP A 84 -0.71 9.60 19.06
C ASP A 84 -1.14 10.94 18.40
N PRO A 85 -2.41 11.12 18.03
CA PRO A 85 -3.57 10.27 18.31
C PRO A 85 -3.66 9.00 17.46
N GLY A 86 -2.93 8.88 16.35
CA GLY A 86 -2.98 7.73 15.45
C GLY A 86 -4.26 7.67 14.61
N GLU A 87 -4.83 8.83 14.29
CA GLU A 87 -5.99 8.92 13.40
C GLU A 87 -5.56 8.69 11.95
N SER A 88 -6.36 7.92 11.21
CA SER A 88 -6.09 7.63 9.81
C SER A 88 -6.31 8.86 8.93
N LEU A 89 -5.44 9.04 7.92
CA LEU A 89 -5.57 10.07 6.90
C LEU A 89 -6.89 9.95 6.12
N ALA A 90 -7.46 8.74 6.03
CA ALA A 90 -8.76 8.52 5.41
C ALA A 90 -9.87 9.41 5.99
N SER A 91 -9.75 9.83 7.26
CA SER A 91 -10.71 10.73 7.89
C SER A 91 -10.84 12.06 7.16
N LEU A 92 -9.77 12.58 6.54
CA LEU A 92 -9.81 13.81 5.76
C LEU A 92 -10.62 13.64 4.47
N THR A 93 -10.33 12.60 3.69
CA THR A 93 -11.07 12.31 2.46
C THR A 93 -12.54 12.06 2.73
N LEU A 94 -12.87 11.30 3.79
CA LEU A 94 -14.23 11.04 4.22
C LEU A 94 -14.97 12.31 4.67
N ALA A 95 -14.24 13.32 5.13
CA ALA A 95 -14.75 14.65 5.49
C ALA A 95 -14.79 15.63 4.29
N GLY A 96 -14.52 15.16 3.05
CA GLY A 96 -14.51 16.01 1.85
C GLY A 96 -13.23 16.84 1.66
N ARG A 97 -12.16 16.54 2.39
CA ARG A 97 -10.84 17.20 2.32
C ARG A 97 -9.82 16.34 1.54
N ASP A 98 -10.24 15.85 0.37
CA ASP A 98 -9.43 14.92 -0.42
C ASP A 98 -8.16 15.57 -0.98
N ASP A 99 -8.22 16.86 -1.33
CA ASP A 99 -7.05 17.61 -1.82
C ASP A 99 -5.95 17.64 -0.77
N GLU A 100 -6.32 17.96 0.48
CA GLU A 100 -5.38 17.97 1.59
C GLU A 100 -4.81 16.57 1.89
N ALA A 101 -5.64 15.54 1.81
CA ALA A 101 -5.18 14.16 1.99
C ALA A 101 -4.18 13.76 0.91
N THR A 102 -4.41 14.17 -0.33
CA THR A 102 -3.49 13.93 -1.45
C THR A 102 -2.16 14.68 -1.27
N ASP A 103 -2.19 15.94 -0.84
CA ASP A 103 -0.98 16.72 -0.55
C ASP A 103 -0.16 16.08 0.57
N ILE A 104 -0.83 15.54 1.61
CA ILE A 104 -0.16 14.81 2.69
C ILE A 104 0.49 13.53 2.17
N LEU A 105 -0.18 12.75 1.32
CA LEU A 105 0.40 11.55 0.70
C LEU A 105 1.63 11.90 -0.14
N ALA A 106 1.55 12.96 -0.96
CA ALA A 106 2.68 13.44 -1.75
C ALA A 106 3.86 13.89 -0.87
N MET A 107 3.58 14.66 0.19
CA MET A 107 4.59 15.05 1.17
C MET A 107 5.24 13.83 1.83
N MET A 108 4.45 12.80 2.19
CA MET A 108 4.96 11.58 2.80
C MET A 108 5.90 10.83 1.85
N LEU A 109 5.53 10.68 0.58
CA LEU A 109 6.40 10.09 -0.45
C LEU A 109 7.71 10.85 -0.60
N GLY A 110 7.67 12.18 -0.66
CA GLY A 110 8.86 13.02 -0.75
C GLY A 110 9.78 12.96 0.49
N ARG A 111 9.25 12.56 1.66
CA ARG A 111 10.03 12.39 2.90
C ARG A 111 10.62 11.00 3.07
N MET A 112 10.07 10.00 2.38
CA MET A 112 10.56 8.64 2.46
C MET A 112 11.93 8.55 1.79
N ALA A 113 12.92 8.07 2.53
CA ALA A 113 14.27 7.83 2.04
C ALA A 113 14.71 6.44 2.54
N PRO A 114 14.28 5.38 1.87
CA PRO A 114 14.62 4.03 2.28
C PRO A 114 16.11 3.74 2.09
N GLY A 115 16.62 2.81 2.87
CA GLY A 115 17.89 2.15 2.58
C GLY A 115 17.73 1.05 1.53
N ASP A 116 18.77 0.23 1.38
CA ASP A 116 18.75 -0.89 0.44
C ASP A 116 17.57 -1.84 0.74
N PRO A 117 16.88 -2.36 -0.31
CA PRO A 117 15.79 -3.28 -0.11
C PRO A 117 16.25 -4.59 0.52
N PRO A 118 15.43 -5.19 1.41
CA PRO A 118 15.66 -6.57 1.84
C PRO A 118 15.62 -7.53 0.64
N GLU A 119 16.42 -8.59 0.67
CA GLU A 119 16.39 -9.65 -0.35
C GLU A 119 15.01 -10.33 -0.48
N SER A 120 14.23 -10.27 0.59
CA SER A 120 12.86 -10.80 0.66
C SER A 120 11.83 -9.97 -0.11
N CYS A 121 12.17 -8.73 -0.51
CA CYS A 121 11.24 -7.87 -1.24
C CYS A 121 11.13 -8.29 -2.71
N PRO A 122 9.91 -8.49 -3.24
CA PRO A 122 9.73 -8.71 -4.66
C PRO A 122 10.03 -7.45 -5.47
N THR A 123 10.40 -7.62 -6.72
CA THR A 123 10.40 -6.53 -7.69
C THR A 123 9.02 -6.40 -8.35
N VAL A 124 8.73 -5.25 -8.94
CA VAL A 124 7.48 -5.06 -9.69
C VAL A 124 7.36 -6.07 -10.85
N GLU A 125 8.47 -6.47 -11.49
CA GLU A 125 8.47 -7.50 -12.53
C GLU A 125 7.99 -8.86 -12.00
N GLN A 126 8.40 -9.22 -10.79
CA GLN A 126 7.97 -10.49 -10.17
C GLN A 126 6.47 -10.50 -9.85
N LEU A 127 5.89 -9.33 -9.56
CA LEU A 127 4.45 -9.21 -9.32
C LEU A 127 3.61 -9.38 -10.59
N ALA A 128 4.20 -9.20 -11.78
CA ALA A 128 3.52 -9.38 -13.07
C ALA A 128 2.92 -10.78 -13.27
N VAL A 129 3.41 -11.80 -12.55
CA VAL A 129 2.82 -13.15 -12.56
C VAL A 129 1.32 -13.15 -12.19
N GLY A 130 0.85 -12.12 -11.47
CA GLY A 130 -0.56 -11.93 -11.16
C GLY A 130 -1.45 -11.83 -12.40
N PHE A 131 -0.98 -11.26 -13.52
CA PHE A 131 -1.75 -11.20 -14.76
C PHE A 131 -2.00 -12.61 -15.36
N LEU A 132 -1.01 -13.50 -15.28
CA LEU A 132 -1.18 -14.89 -15.71
C LEU A 132 -2.21 -15.62 -14.84
N ARG A 133 -2.19 -15.36 -13.52
CA ARG A 133 -3.20 -15.89 -12.61
C ARG A 133 -4.58 -15.32 -12.91
N GLY A 134 -4.69 -14.03 -13.20
CA GLY A 134 -5.94 -13.38 -13.62
C GLY A 134 -6.53 -14.03 -14.87
N ALA A 135 -5.70 -14.27 -15.88
CA ALA A 135 -6.13 -14.99 -17.09
C ALA A 135 -6.60 -16.43 -16.79
N ALA A 136 -5.93 -17.12 -15.86
CA ALA A 136 -6.28 -18.49 -15.46
C ALA A 136 -7.56 -18.56 -14.60
N LEU A 137 -7.88 -17.51 -13.83
CA LEU A 137 -9.13 -17.42 -13.07
C LEU A 137 -10.36 -17.46 -13.99
N GLY A 138 -10.27 -16.82 -15.17
CA GLY A 138 -11.37 -16.76 -16.13
C GLY A 138 -12.63 -16.06 -15.57
N ASP A 139 -12.48 -15.17 -14.58
CA ASP A 139 -13.61 -14.44 -13.99
C ASP A 139 -14.08 -13.35 -14.95
N GLU A 140 -15.37 -13.36 -15.28
CA GLU A 140 -16.01 -12.43 -16.23
C GLU A 140 -15.91 -10.95 -15.78
N ARG A 141 -15.62 -10.67 -14.51
CA ARG A 141 -15.40 -9.30 -14.00
C ARG A 141 -14.16 -8.67 -14.59
N ILE A 142 -13.13 -9.49 -14.92
CA ILE A 142 -11.88 -9.03 -15.55
C ILE A 142 -11.87 -9.44 -17.02
N PRO A 143 -12.58 -8.71 -17.90
CA PRO A 143 -12.60 -9.04 -19.31
C PRO A 143 -11.20 -8.84 -19.93
N THR A 144 -10.93 -9.56 -21.01
CA THR A 144 -9.68 -9.43 -21.79
C THR A 144 -9.43 -7.98 -22.24
N ALA A 145 -10.50 -7.22 -22.48
CA ALA A 145 -10.41 -5.79 -22.82
C ALA A 145 -9.78 -4.91 -21.70
N LEU A 146 -9.75 -5.37 -20.45
CA LEU A 146 -9.01 -4.74 -19.35
C LEU A 146 -7.68 -5.46 -19.08
N LEU A 147 -7.69 -6.78 -19.08
CA LEU A 147 -6.52 -7.59 -18.70
C LEU A 147 -5.35 -7.43 -19.69
N ASP A 148 -5.62 -7.53 -21.00
CA ASP A 148 -4.58 -7.48 -22.02
C ASP A 148 -3.86 -6.13 -22.08
N PRO A 149 -4.56 -4.97 -22.13
CA PRO A 149 -3.88 -3.68 -22.07
C PRO A 149 -3.12 -3.48 -20.76
N ALA A 150 -3.69 -3.91 -19.61
CA ALA A 150 -3.02 -3.78 -18.33
C ALA A 150 -1.71 -4.58 -18.28
N GLN A 151 -1.71 -5.81 -18.76
CA GLN A 151 -0.52 -6.65 -18.83
C GLN A 151 0.55 -6.04 -19.77
N ARG A 152 0.16 -5.52 -20.94
CA ARG A 152 1.09 -4.89 -21.88
C ARG A 152 1.72 -3.63 -21.29
N ILE A 153 0.90 -2.72 -20.77
CA ILE A 153 1.38 -1.48 -20.15
C ILE A 153 2.31 -1.81 -18.98
N TYR A 154 1.93 -2.74 -18.11
CA TYR A 154 2.76 -3.15 -16.97
C TYR A 154 4.12 -3.68 -17.44
N ALA A 155 4.15 -4.53 -18.45
CA ALA A 155 5.40 -5.09 -19.00
C ALA A 155 6.30 -4.00 -19.61
N ASP A 156 5.72 -3.02 -20.33
CA ASP A 156 6.47 -1.91 -20.92
C ASP A 156 7.04 -0.98 -19.84
N LEU A 157 6.26 -0.67 -18.80
CA LEU A 157 6.70 0.11 -17.66
C LEU A 157 7.83 -0.60 -16.89
N CYS A 158 7.72 -1.90 -16.63
CA CYS A 158 8.78 -2.70 -16.04
C CYS A 158 10.08 -2.62 -16.84
N ARG A 159 10.00 -2.76 -18.15
CA ARG A 159 11.18 -2.73 -19.05
C ARG A 159 11.87 -1.38 -19.09
N THR A 160 11.15 -0.31 -18.83
CA THR A 160 11.62 1.09 -18.96
C THR A 160 11.73 1.80 -17.61
N GLN A 161 11.77 1.08 -16.50
CA GLN A 161 11.86 1.67 -15.16
C GLN A 161 13.04 2.65 -15.02
N ARG A 162 12.81 3.69 -14.24
CA ARG A 162 13.81 4.70 -13.88
C ARG A 162 14.11 4.59 -12.39
N GLU A 163 15.37 4.42 -12.01
CA GLU A 163 15.86 4.45 -10.63
C GLU A 163 15.02 3.59 -9.65
N PRO A 164 14.86 2.28 -9.88
CA PRO A 164 14.12 1.42 -8.97
C PRO A 164 14.71 1.48 -7.56
N ALA A 165 13.84 1.66 -6.57
CA ALA A 165 14.20 1.71 -5.16
C ALA A 165 13.21 0.90 -4.31
N LEU A 166 13.50 0.75 -3.02
CA LEU A 166 12.52 0.19 -2.09
C LEU A 166 11.35 1.16 -1.94
N LEU A 167 10.16 0.69 -2.21
CA LEU A 167 8.90 1.39 -2.03
C LEU A 167 8.18 0.86 -0.78
N HIS A 168 7.25 1.65 -0.25
CA HIS A 168 6.31 1.20 0.78
C HIS A 168 5.46 0.03 0.25
N GLY A 169 5.04 0.12 -1.00
CA GLY A 169 4.32 -0.92 -1.73
C GLY A 169 2.82 -1.00 -1.43
N ASP A 170 2.32 -0.19 -0.48
CA ASP A 170 0.90 -0.09 -0.16
C ASP A 170 0.57 1.24 0.55
N LEU A 171 1.19 2.36 0.09
CA LEU A 171 0.95 3.65 0.70
C LEU A 171 -0.41 4.21 0.30
N HIS A 172 -1.32 4.28 1.25
CA HIS A 172 -2.66 4.81 1.06
C HIS A 172 -3.23 5.43 2.33
N HIS A 173 -4.40 6.03 2.22
CA HIS A 173 -5.06 6.81 3.26
C HIS A 173 -5.19 6.11 4.63
N TYR A 174 -5.41 4.78 4.65
CA TYR A 174 -5.51 4.01 5.89
C TYR A 174 -4.15 3.65 6.50
N ASN A 175 -3.09 3.68 5.68
CA ASN A 175 -1.73 3.38 6.10
C ASN A 175 -0.91 4.64 6.44
N VAL A 176 -1.56 5.80 6.56
CA VAL A 176 -0.95 7.04 7.05
C VAL A 176 -1.71 7.51 8.28
N LEU A 177 -1.00 7.60 9.40
CA LEU A 177 -1.57 7.92 10.70
C LEU A 177 -0.97 9.23 11.25
N SER A 178 -1.80 10.00 11.95
CA SER A 178 -1.39 11.25 12.58
C SER A 178 -0.56 11.02 13.85
N ASP A 179 0.42 11.89 14.08
CA ASP A 179 1.20 11.97 15.32
C ASP A 179 1.48 13.42 15.71
N ARG A 180 1.29 13.75 16.99
CA ARG A 180 1.44 15.12 17.49
C ARG A 180 2.85 15.69 17.35
N SER A 181 3.85 14.83 17.41
CA SER A 181 5.25 15.25 17.37
C SER A 181 5.85 15.21 15.97
N ARG A 182 5.34 14.32 15.10
CA ARG A 182 5.89 14.04 13.77
C ARG A 182 4.99 14.46 12.61
N GLY A 183 3.74 14.84 12.90
CA GLY A 183 2.72 15.15 11.91
C GLY A 183 2.07 13.87 11.40
N TRP A 184 2.48 13.38 10.24
CA TRP A 184 1.97 12.15 9.63
C TRP A 184 3.08 11.12 9.47
N CYS A 185 2.76 9.85 9.69
CA CYS A 185 3.66 8.72 9.57
C CYS A 185 2.99 7.57 8.84
N ALA A 186 3.69 6.97 7.88
CA ALA A 186 3.22 5.75 7.23
C ALA A 186 3.45 4.52 8.14
N VAL A 187 2.54 3.57 8.05
CA VAL A 187 2.57 2.29 8.75
C VAL A 187 2.33 1.16 7.76
N ASP A 188 2.72 -0.03 8.13
CA ASP A 188 2.39 -1.27 7.40
C ASP A 188 2.95 -1.39 5.98
N PRO A 189 4.24 -1.13 5.75
CA PRO A 189 4.81 -1.31 4.43
C PRO A 189 4.86 -2.79 4.04
N LYS A 190 4.47 -3.10 2.80
CA LYS A 190 4.64 -4.43 2.20
C LYS A 190 6.03 -4.64 1.63
N GLY A 191 6.63 -3.58 1.08
CA GLY A 191 7.92 -3.58 0.43
C GLY A 191 7.87 -4.19 -0.97
N VAL A 192 8.21 -3.38 -1.95
CA VAL A 192 8.41 -3.77 -3.35
C VAL A 192 9.55 -2.94 -3.92
N VAL A 193 10.30 -3.49 -4.86
CA VAL A 193 11.35 -2.76 -5.58
C VAL A 193 10.80 -2.30 -6.92
N GLY A 194 10.75 -0.99 -7.14
CA GLY A 194 10.22 -0.38 -8.35
C GLY A 194 10.49 1.12 -8.42
N GLU A 195 10.03 1.77 -9.47
CA GLU A 195 10.10 3.22 -9.60
C GLU A 195 8.98 3.92 -8.80
N LEU A 196 9.19 5.20 -8.46
CA LEU A 196 8.31 5.96 -7.58
C LEU A 196 6.86 6.03 -8.08
N GLU A 197 6.65 6.13 -9.38
CA GLU A 197 5.33 6.21 -10.01
C GLU A 197 4.46 4.97 -9.72
N TYR A 198 5.09 3.81 -9.50
CA TYR A 198 4.38 2.59 -9.07
C TYR A 198 3.67 2.77 -7.73
N GLU A 199 4.23 3.53 -6.79
CA GLU A 199 3.66 3.72 -5.45
C GLU A 199 2.25 4.34 -5.47
N LEU A 200 1.96 5.17 -6.49
CA LEU A 200 0.70 5.89 -6.58
C LEU A 200 -0.53 5.01 -6.81
N GLY A 201 -0.33 3.79 -7.31
CA GLY A 201 -1.44 2.86 -7.53
C GLY A 201 -2.25 2.57 -6.27
N ALA A 202 -1.60 2.45 -5.10
CA ALA A 202 -2.28 2.26 -3.82
C ALA A 202 -3.04 3.53 -3.39
N ALA A 203 -2.44 4.71 -3.56
CA ALA A 203 -3.05 5.99 -3.19
C ALA A 203 -4.31 6.27 -4.01
N LEU A 204 -4.28 6.00 -5.33
CA LEU A 204 -5.40 6.31 -6.23
C LEU A 204 -6.61 5.40 -6.05
N ARG A 205 -6.43 4.13 -5.61
CA ARG A 205 -7.56 3.19 -5.38
C ARG A 205 -8.10 3.21 -3.95
N ASN A 206 -7.86 4.29 -3.21
CA ASN A 206 -8.30 4.42 -1.81
C ASN A 206 -8.95 5.79 -1.54
N PRO A 207 -9.87 5.85 -0.55
CA PRO A 207 -10.33 4.80 0.38
C PRO A 207 -11.11 3.67 -0.33
N ILE A 208 -10.67 2.41 -0.16
CA ILE A 208 -11.14 1.27 -0.98
C ILE A 208 -12.64 0.96 -0.83
N ASP A 209 -13.20 1.26 0.34
CA ASP A 209 -14.63 1.08 0.67
C ASP A 209 -15.52 2.22 0.15
N ARG A 210 -14.94 3.20 -0.54
CA ARG A 210 -15.63 4.38 -1.04
C ARG A 210 -15.25 4.68 -2.50
N PRO A 211 -15.61 3.78 -3.46
CA PRO A 211 -15.32 3.99 -4.88
C PRO A 211 -15.95 5.28 -5.43
N ASP A 212 -17.04 5.74 -4.82
CA ASP A 212 -17.66 7.03 -5.13
C ASP A 212 -16.75 8.25 -4.88
N LEU A 213 -15.67 8.08 -4.11
CA LEU A 213 -14.68 9.13 -3.83
C LEU A 213 -13.40 9.03 -4.68
N PHE A 214 -13.06 7.86 -5.22
CA PHE A 214 -11.81 7.71 -5.97
C PHE A 214 -11.99 7.26 -7.43
N ALA A 215 -13.07 6.54 -7.75
CA ALA A 215 -13.29 6.04 -9.11
C ALA A 215 -14.03 7.06 -9.99
N LYS A 216 -13.50 8.28 -10.05
CA LYS A 216 -14.01 9.38 -10.91
C LYS A 216 -12.84 10.01 -11.65
N LEU A 217 -13.03 10.31 -12.94
CA LEU A 217 -11.95 10.82 -13.78
C LEU A 217 -11.39 12.16 -13.26
N ASP A 218 -12.25 13.07 -12.86
CA ASP A 218 -11.86 14.37 -12.31
C ASP A 218 -11.04 14.25 -11.01
N VAL A 219 -11.40 13.31 -10.14
CA VAL A 219 -10.63 13.03 -8.91
C VAL A 219 -9.28 12.40 -9.23
N VAL A 220 -9.26 11.43 -10.13
CA VAL A 220 -8.01 10.75 -10.55
C VAL A 220 -7.04 11.74 -11.19
N GLU A 221 -7.50 12.56 -12.14
CA GLU A 221 -6.66 13.54 -12.82
C GLU A 221 -6.13 14.60 -11.86
N ARG A 222 -6.97 15.11 -10.98
CA ARG A 222 -6.56 16.07 -9.95
C ARG A 222 -5.50 15.48 -9.00
N ARG A 223 -5.70 14.26 -8.49
CA ARG A 223 -4.72 13.59 -7.63
C ARG A 223 -3.39 13.36 -8.36
N LEU A 224 -3.44 12.90 -9.61
CA LEU A 224 -2.24 12.72 -10.45
C LEU A 224 -1.50 14.03 -10.67
N GLU A 225 -2.21 15.13 -10.95
CA GLU A 225 -1.62 16.46 -11.10
C GLU A 225 -0.94 16.92 -9.80
N GLN A 226 -1.61 16.76 -8.64
CA GLN A 226 -1.02 17.10 -7.34
C GLN A 226 0.27 16.32 -7.07
N PHE A 227 0.27 15.00 -7.31
CA PHE A 227 1.49 14.18 -7.20
C PHE A 227 2.57 14.62 -8.20
N GLY A 228 2.20 14.89 -9.45
CA GLY A 228 3.12 15.36 -10.47
C GLY A 228 3.83 16.66 -10.07
N LEU A 229 3.06 17.64 -9.58
CA LEU A 229 3.59 18.93 -9.12
C LEU A 229 4.47 18.80 -7.89
N ALA A 230 4.06 17.98 -6.91
CA ALA A 230 4.75 17.86 -5.63
C ALA A 230 6.05 17.02 -5.73
N LEU A 231 6.07 16.00 -6.57
CA LEU A 231 7.15 15.00 -6.65
C LEU A 231 8.01 15.11 -7.90
N GLY A 232 7.57 15.88 -8.90
CA GLY A 232 8.27 16.00 -10.19
C GLY A 232 8.25 14.71 -11.03
N ILE A 233 7.25 13.83 -10.82
CA ILE A 233 7.12 12.55 -11.49
C ILE A 233 6.46 12.68 -12.88
N ASP A 234 6.63 11.64 -13.69
CA ASP A 234 5.95 11.50 -14.97
C ASP A 234 4.50 11.04 -14.78
N VAL A 235 3.55 11.97 -14.90
CA VAL A 235 2.11 11.72 -14.69
C VAL A 235 1.57 10.66 -15.67
N SER A 236 2.08 10.61 -16.91
CA SER A 236 1.68 9.59 -17.88
C SER A 236 2.10 8.18 -17.41
N ARG A 237 3.35 8.03 -16.97
CA ARG A 237 3.82 6.77 -16.38
C ARG A 237 3.02 6.38 -15.14
N ALA A 238 2.78 7.34 -14.24
CA ALA A 238 1.97 7.12 -13.03
C ALA A 238 0.57 6.61 -13.38
N ARG A 239 -0.09 7.23 -14.39
CA ARG A 239 -1.40 6.78 -14.88
C ARG A 239 -1.36 5.34 -15.41
N GLY A 240 -0.31 4.99 -16.16
CA GLY A 240 -0.09 3.63 -16.67
C GLY A 240 0.05 2.62 -15.54
N TRP A 241 0.88 2.91 -14.54
CA TRP A 241 1.04 2.08 -13.34
C TRP A 241 -0.28 1.93 -12.58
N CYS A 242 -1.01 3.03 -12.36
CA CYS A 242 -2.27 3.02 -11.61
C CYS A 242 -3.34 2.16 -12.30
N PHE A 243 -3.45 2.24 -13.63
CA PHE A 243 -4.35 1.39 -14.40
C PHE A 243 -3.99 -0.10 -14.28
N ALA A 244 -2.74 -0.43 -14.56
CA ALA A 244 -2.29 -1.81 -14.53
C ALA A 244 -2.38 -2.42 -13.11
N GLN A 245 -2.04 -1.65 -12.08
CA GLN A 245 -2.20 -2.07 -10.69
C GLN A 245 -3.67 -2.20 -10.25
N ALA A 246 -4.59 -1.38 -10.77
CA ALA A 246 -6.01 -1.53 -10.47
C ALA A 246 -6.53 -2.89 -10.96
N VAL A 247 -6.16 -3.30 -12.19
CA VAL A 247 -6.50 -4.63 -12.72
C VAL A 247 -5.82 -5.73 -11.90
N LEU A 248 -4.54 -5.58 -11.57
CA LEU A 248 -3.79 -6.56 -10.78
C LEU A 248 -4.36 -6.70 -9.35
N SER A 249 -4.76 -5.58 -8.74
CA SER A 249 -5.43 -5.57 -7.43
C SER A 249 -6.80 -6.29 -7.47
N ALA A 250 -7.53 -6.19 -8.57
CA ALA A 250 -8.76 -6.95 -8.76
C ALA A 250 -8.49 -8.46 -8.81
N VAL A 251 -7.43 -8.89 -9.51
CA VAL A 251 -7.02 -10.30 -9.52
C VAL A 251 -6.77 -10.80 -8.10
N TRP A 252 -5.94 -10.09 -7.33
CA TRP A 252 -5.65 -10.47 -5.94
C TRP A 252 -6.89 -10.49 -5.05
N SER A 253 -7.80 -9.49 -5.23
CA SER A 253 -9.04 -9.46 -4.45
C SER A 253 -9.95 -10.66 -4.77
N LEU A 254 -10.01 -11.10 -6.03
CA LEU A 254 -10.77 -12.29 -6.42
C LEU A 254 -10.13 -13.58 -5.90
N GLU A 255 -8.79 -13.68 -5.90
CA GLU A 255 -8.06 -14.80 -5.28
C GLU A 255 -8.38 -14.92 -3.78
N ASP A 256 -8.56 -13.78 -3.10
CA ASP A 256 -8.93 -13.70 -1.68
C ASP A 256 -10.46 -13.86 -1.44
N GLY A 257 -11.26 -13.93 -2.51
CA GLY A 257 -12.73 -14.02 -2.44
C GLY A 257 -13.44 -12.70 -2.14
N ASP A 258 -12.73 -11.57 -2.18
CA ASP A 258 -13.30 -10.22 -1.96
C ASP A 258 -13.77 -9.60 -3.28
N THR A 259 -14.96 -10.00 -3.69
CA THR A 259 -15.55 -9.52 -4.95
C THR A 259 -15.92 -8.05 -4.91
N ALA A 260 -16.31 -7.52 -3.76
CA ALA A 260 -16.68 -6.10 -3.61
C ALA A 260 -15.47 -5.19 -3.82
N LYS A 261 -14.32 -5.57 -3.27
CA LYS A 261 -13.07 -4.86 -3.49
C LYS A 261 -12.61 -4.98 -4.94
N ALA A 262 -12.75 -6.16 -5.56
CA ALA A 262 -12.45 -6.35 -6.98
C ALA A 262 -13.29 -5.41 -7.85
N ASP A 263 -14.60 -5.34 -7.64
CA ASP A 263 -15.51 -4.47 -8.40
C ASP A 263 -15.13 -2.99 -8.24
N ALA A 264 -14.78 -2.55 -7.03
CA ALA A 264 -14.40 -1.16 -6.75
C ALA A 264 -13.12 -0.75 -7.51
N VAL A 265 -12.08 -1.60 -7.54
CA VAL A 265 -10.84 -1.27 -8.25
C VAL A 265 -10.96 -1.42 -9.76
N LEU A 266 -11.85 -2.29 -10.25
CA LEU A 266 -12.16 -2.39 -11.68
C LEU A 266 -12.93 -1.17 -12.20
N GLU A 267 -13.72 -0.53 -11.35
CA GLU A 267 -14.34 0.76 -11.70
C GLU A 267 -13.27 1.81 -11.98
N LEU A 268 -12.27 1.92 -11.11
CA LEU A 268 -11.11 2.81 -11.35
C LEU A 268 -10.38 2.45 -12.65
N ALA A 269 -10.16 1.16 -12.93
CA ALA A 269 -9.51 0.72 -14.15
C ALA A 269 -10.29 1.15 -15.40
N ARG A 270 -11.62 1.04 -15.39
CA ARG A 270 -12.49 1.50 -16.49
C ARG A 270 -12.40 3.02 -16.67
N VAL A 271 -12.49 3.78 -15.57
CA VAL A 271 -12.36 5.25 -15.59
C VAL A 271 -11.03 5.67 -16.21
N LEU A 272 -9.92 5.03 -15.84
CA LEU A 272 -8.60 5.33 -16.40
C LEU A 272 -8.50 4.97 -17.88
N LEU A 273 -9.06 3.83 -18.30
CA LEU A 273 -9.02 3.39 -19.69
C LEU A 273 -9.90 4.27 -20.62
N ASP A 274 -11.10 4.65 -20.13
CA ASP A 274 -12.09 5.40 -20.89
C ASP A 274 -11.77 6.90 -20.93
N GLY A 275 -10.98 7.41 -20.00
CA GLY A 275 -10.55 8.82 -19.94
C GLY A 275 -9.68 9.29 -21.11
N GLY A 276 -9.26 8.39 -22.01
CA GLY A 276 -8.62 8.68 -23.28
C GLY A 276 -7.10 8.90 -23.21
N ALA A 277 -6.57 9.56 -22.17
CA ALA A 277 -5.14 9.85 -22.04
C ALA A 277 -4.26 8.58 -22.03
N LEU A 278 -4.75 7.50 -21.38
CA LEU A 278 -4.03 6.22 -21.34
C LEU A 278 -3.89 5.58 -22.73
N ARG A 279 -4.89 5.75 -23.60
CA ARG A 279 -4.84 5.22 -24.98
C ARG A 279 -3.80 5.91 -25.81
N SER A 280 -3.75 7.25 -25.79
CA SER A 280 -2.77 8.02 -26.54
C SER A 280 -1.32 7.78 -26.07
N ASP A 281 -1.14 7.51 -24.78
CA ASP A 281 0.19 7.37 -24.18
C ASP A 281 0.79 5.96 -24.36
N PHE A 282 -0.06 4.92 -24.45
CA PHE A 282 0.40 3.51 -24.40
C PHE A 282 -0.23 2.56 -25.40
N LEU A 283 -1.36 2.88 -26.02
CA LEU A 283 -2.14 1.90 -26.80
C LEU A 283 -2.29 2.25 -28.28
N ASP A 284 -2.14 3.52 -28.66
CA ASP A 284 -2.13 4.03 -30.04
C ASP A 284 -0.70 4.12 -30.61
#